data_fb4b472ee604a9dca055cc59898636fd
#
_entry.id   fb4b472ee604a9dca055cc59898636fd
#
_cell.length_a   1.000
_cell.length_b   1.000
_cell.length_c   1.000
_cell.angle_alpha   90.00
_cell.angle_beta   90.00
_cell.angle_gamma   90.00
#
_symmetry.space_group_name_H-M   'P 1'
#
loop_
_entity.id
_entity.type
_entity.pdbx_description
1 polymer ?
#
loop_
_entity_poly.entity_id
_entity_poly.type
_entity_poly.pdbx_seq_one_letter_code
_entity_poly.pdbx_strand_id
1 'polypeptide(L)'
;MGQATEVKLYTREGAYIPRVAAVHDLCGYGKCSLGVAIPVLSAAGCDVCPVPTGLFSSHTAFPGWYMHDTTEILPDYLNAWKGIDVEVDAVYSGFLGAPEQVDIIRGIYETYPNALRVVDPVMADHGKVYPTYTPELCQAMADLAADADILTPN
;
A
#
# COMPACT_ATOMS: atom_id res chain seq x y z
N MET A 1 -3.93 -34.91 23.90
CA MET A 1 -5.04 -34.39 23.10
C MET A 1 -4.99 -32.88 23.21
N GLY A 2 -4.43 -32.19 22.20
CA GLY A 2 -4.39 -30.72 22.15
C GLY A 2 -5.79 -30.17 21.89
N GLN A 3 -6.23 -29.24 22.72
CA GLN A 3 -7.46 -28.51 22.46
C GLN A 3 -7.28 -27.73 21.15
N ALA A 4 -8.16 -27.99 20.18
CA ALA A 4 -8.23 -27.15 18.99
C ALA A 4 -8.58 -25.72 19.43
N THR A 5 -7.69 -24.78 19.15
CA THR A 5 -7.96 -23.36 19.38
C THR A 5 -9.07 -22.95 18.43
N GLU A 6 -10.23 -22.60 18.97
CA GLU A 6 -11.35 -22.10 18.17
C GLU A 6 -10.93 -20.74 17.56
N VAL A 7 -10.75 -20.71 16.26
CA VAL A 7 -10.50 -19.47 15.52
C VAL A 7 -11.82 -18.71 15.46
N LYS A 8 -11.95 -17.67 16.28
CA LYS A 8 -13.08 -16.73 16.15
C LYS A 8 -12.87 -15.90 14.89
N LEU A 9 -13.61 -16.23 13.85
CA LEU A 9 -13.76 -15.35 12.69
C LEU A 9 -14.50 -14.09 13.14
N TYR A 10 -13.96 -12.92 12.77
CA TYR A 10 -14.63 -11.66 13.04
C TYR A 10 -15.99 -11.63 12.33
N THR A 11 -17.05 -11.53 13.10
CA THR A 11 -18.42 -11.41 12.56
C THR A 11 -18.75 -9.92 12.47
N ARG A 12 -18.97 -9.42 11.27
CA ARG A 12 -19.41 -8.05 11.03
C ARG A 12 -20.86 -7.86 11.42
N GLU A 13 -21.13 -6.82 12.20
CA GLU A 13 -22.50 -6.32 12.36
C GLU A 13 -22.79 -5.31 11.24
N GLY A 14 -23.66 -5.69 10.29
CA GLY A 14 -24.11 -4.82 9.19
C GLY A 14 -23.50 -5.13 7.83
N ALA A 15 -24.02 -4.46 6.80
CA ALA A 15 -23.66 -4.64 5.38
C ALA A 15 -22.46 -3.78 4.93
N TYR A 16 -21.88 -2.95 5.80
CA TYR A 16 -20.80 -2.05 5.46
C TYR A 16 -19.48 -2.80 5.30
N ILE A 17 -18.81 -2.61 4.17
CA ILE A 17 -17.49 -3.18 3.85
C ILE A 17 -16.49 -2.02 3.78
N PRO A 18 -15.53 -1.89 4.74
CA PRO A 18 -14.52 -0.84 4.67
C PRO A 18 -13.70 -0.95 3.38
N ARG A 19 -13.46 0.18 2.72
CA ARG A 19 -12.60 0.26 1.54
C ARG A 19 -11.23 0.77 1.91
N VAL A 20 -10.22 0.06 1.41
CA VAL A 20 -8.82 0.39 1.66
C VAL A 20 -8.13 0.71 0.34
N ALA A 21 -7.69 1.93 0.16
CA ALA A 21 -6.74 2.27 -0.89
C ALA A 21 -5.38 1.70 -0.52
N ALA A 22 -4.98 0.61 -1.17
CA ALA A 22 -3.70 -0.05 -0.96
C ALA A 22 -2.67 0.49 -1.95
N VAL A 23 -1.78 1.34 -1.45
CA VAL A 23 -0.78 2.09 -2.25
C VAL A 23 0.58 1.41 -2.13
N HIS A 24 0.84 0.44 -3.00
CA HIS A 24 2.04 -0.39 -3.00
C HIS A 24 2.41 -0.78 -4.43
N ASP A 25 3.61 -1.32 -4.65
CA ASP A 25 3.98 -1.93 -5.91
C ASP A 25 3.22 -3.24 -6.17
N LEU A 26 3.19 -3.65 -7.43
CA LEU A 26 2.66 -4.93 -7.87
C LEU A 26 3.74 -5.78 -8.51
N CYS A 27 4.04 -6.94 -7.91
CA CYS A 27 4.95 -7.94 -8.47
C CYS A 27 4.21 -9.01 -9.27
N GLY A 28 4.69 -9.29 -10.48
CA GLY A 28 4.16 -10.36 -11.32
C GLY A 28 4.52 -11.76 -10.80
N TYR A 29 5.76 -11.96 -10.36
CA TYR A 29 6.23 -13.21 -9.76
C TYR A 29 6.89 -12.99 -8.42
N GLY A 30 6.56 -13.85 -7.44
CA GLY A 30 6.94 -13.64 -6.04
C GLY A 30 5.89 -12.76 -5.33
N LYS A 31 5.37 -13.27 -4.21
CA LYS A 31 4.31 -12.57 -3.49
C LYS A 31 4.89 -11.54 -2.53
N CYS A 32 4.66 -10.27 -2.83
CA CYS A 32 4.96 -9.14 -1.96
C CYS A 32 3.95 -8.01 -2.24
N SER A 33 4.00 -6.97 -1.45
CA SER A 33 3.27 -5.72 -1.65
C SER A 33 1.78 -5.93 -1.98
N LEU A 34 1.23 -5.43 -3.09
CA LEU A 34 -0.18 -5.67 -3.49
C LEU A 34 -0.53 -7.15 -3.61
N GLY A 35 0.42 -7.99 -4.05
CA GLY A 35 0.23 -9.44 -4.13
C GLY A 35 -0.04 -10.11 -2.78
N VAL A 36 0.24 -9.44 -1.67
CA VAL A 36 -0.06 -9.85 -0.29
C VAL A 36 -1.18 -9.00 0.31
N ALA A 37 -1.11 -7.68 0.16
CA ALA A 37 -2.09 -6.77 0.75
C ALA A 37 -3.52 -7.07 0.29
N ILE A 38 -3.73 -7.29 -1.01
CA ILE A 38 -5.05 -7.59 -1.57
C ILE A 38 -5.68 -8.84 -0.92
N PRO A 39 -5.07 -10.03 -0.96
CA PRO A 39 -5.70 -11.22 -0.40
C PRO A 39 -5.84 -11.16 1.13
N VAL A 40 -4.90 -10.55 1.84
CA VAL A 40 -4.96 -10.46 3.31
C VAL A 40 -6.07 -9.51 3.76
N LEU A 41 -6.14 -8.31 3.20
CA LEU A 41 -7.19 -7.35 3.53
C LEU A 41 -8.57 -7.84 3.09
N SER A 42 -8.67 -8.49 1.91
CA SER A 42 -9.92 -9.09 1.45
C SER A 42 -10.39 -10.22 2.38
N ALA A 43 -9.47 -11.08 2.84
CA ALA A 43 -9.79 -12.12 3.82
C ALA A 43 -10.21 -11.53 5.18
N ALA A 44 -9.67 -10.38 5.56
CA ALA A 44 -10.10 -9.62 6.73
C ALA A 44 -11.47 -8.93 6.52
N GLY A 45 -12.00 -9.01 5.31
CA GLY A 45 -13.33 -8.50 4.95
C GLY A 45 -13.32 -7.03 4.52
N CYS A 46 -12.22 -6.51 4.00
CA CYS A 46 -12.15 -5.19 3.37
C CYS A 46 -12.36 -5.31 1.85
N ASP A 47 -12.90 -4.26 1.26
CA ASP A 47 -12.86 -4.02 -0.18
C ASP A 47 -11.54 -3.30 -0.49
N VAL A 48 -10.68 -3.89 -1.33
CA VAL A 48 -9.35 -3.36 -1.58
C VAL A 48 -9.31 -2.65 -2.92
N CYS A 49 -8.97 -1.37 -2.89
CA CYS A 49 -8.78 -0.52 -4.07
C CYS A 49 -7.27 -0.36 -4.32
N PRO A 50 -6.66 -1.15 -5.21
CA PRO A 50 -5.22 -1.11 -5.42
C PRO A 50 -4.79 0.16 -6.15
N VAL A 51 -3.71 0.77 -5.67
CA VAL A 51 -3.00 1.90 -6.30
C VAL A 51 -1.55 1.48 -6.52
N PRO A 52 -1.20 0.97 -7.70
CA PRO A 52 0.13 0.42 -7.95
C PRO A 52 1.16 1.53 -8.12
N THR A 53 2.14 1.62 -7.19
CA THR A 53 3.24 2.59 -7.23
C THR A 53 4.36 2.21 -8.20
N GLY A 54 4.38 0.97 -8.63
CA GLY A 54 5.29 0.43 -9.63
C GLY A 54 4.87 -0.98 -10.03
N LEU A 55 5.26 -1.37 -11.23
CA LEU A 55 5.02 -2.73 -11.74
C LEU A 55 6.36 -3.44 -11.84
N PHE A 56 6.55 -4.48 -11.03
CA PHE A 56 7.72 -5.35 -11.10
C PHE A 56 7.40 -6.63 -11.85
N SER A 57 8.30 -7.06 -12.73
CA SER A 57 8.17 -8.38 -13.39
C SER A 57 8.25 -9.52 -12.37
N SER A 58 9.10 -9.35 -11.34
CA SER A 58 9.29 -10.30 -10.24
C SER A 58 9.82 -9.58 -9.01
N HIS A 59 9.72 -10.27 -7.85
CA HIS A 59 10.35 -9.80 -6.61
C HIS A 59 11.85 -9.56 -6.80
N THR A 60 12.39 -8.50 -6.20
CA THR A 60 13.80 -8.07 -6.36
C THR A 60 14.84 -9.08 -5.85
N ALA A 61 14.42 -10.11 -5.10
CA ALA A 61 15.29 -11.23 -4.74
C ALA A 61 15.65 -12.14 -5.93
N PHE A 62 14.89 -12.08 -7.04
CA PHE A 62 15.21 -12.80 -8.27
C PHE A 62 16.13 -11.95 -9.16
N PRO A 63 17.12 -12.55 -9.85
CA PRO A 63 17.97 -11.79 -10.76
C PRO A 63 17.20 -11.34 -12.02
N GLY A 64 17.55 -10.17 -12.56
CA GLY A 64 17.00 -9.71 -13.82
C GLY A 64 15.56 -9.17 -13.76
N TRP A 65 15.09 -8.76 -12.59
CA TRP A 65 13.79 -8.09 -12.45
C TRP A 65 13.74 -6.80 -13.28
N TYR A 66 12.54 -6.48 -13.75
CA TYR A 66 12.22 -5.23 -14.44
C TYR A 66 11.22 -4.45 -13.61
N MET A 67 11.37 -3.13 -13.53
CA MET A 67 10.43 -2.23 -12.88
C MET A 67 9.96 -1.16 -13.87
N HIS A 68 8.67 -0.92 -13.87
CA HIS A 68 8.05 0.26 -14.48
C HIS A 68 7.48 1.15 -13.37
N ASP A 69 8.00 2.37 -13.26
CA ASP A 69 7.49 3.40 -12.36
C ASP A 69 6.14 3.92 -12.88
N THR A 70 5.17 4.07 -12.01
CA THR A 70 3.82 4.52 -12.37
C THR A 70 3.53 5.96 -11.97
N THR A 71 4.50 6.71 -11.47
CA THR A 71 4.33 8.06 -10.95
C THR A 71 3.56 8.98 -11.91
N GLU A 72 3.89 8.93 -13.21
CA GLU A 72 3.28 9.79 -14.23
C GLU A 72 1.78 9.51 -14.43
N ILE A 73 1.34 8.27 -14.27
CA ILE A 73 -0.06 7.87 -14.52
C ILE A 73 -0.95 7.95 -13.28
N LEU A 74 -0.38 7.95 -12.08
CA LEU A 74 -1.13 7.92 -10.82
C LEU A 74 -2.11 9.09 -10.67
N PRO A 75 -1.80 10.35 -11.06
CA PRO A 75 -2.76 11.45 -10.97
C PRO A 75 -4.02 11.21 -11.81
N ASP A 76 -3.89 10.73 -13.04
CA ASP A 76 -5.03 10.43 -13.91
C ASP A 76 -5.79 9.20 -13.42
N TYR A 77 -5.08 8.18 -12.92
CA TYR A 77 -5.66 7.00 -12.31
C TYR A 77 -6.57 7.37 -11.13
N LEU A 78 -6.09 8.20 -10.20
CA LEU A 78 -6.85 8.63 -9.03
C LEU A 78 -7.97 9.62 -9.39
N ASN A 79 -7.77 10.49 -10.38
CA ASN A 79 -8.81 11.37 -10.86
C ASN A 79 -10.02 10.62 -11.44
N ALA A 80 -9.80 9.46 -12.04
CA ALA A 80 -10.90 8.64 -12.56
C ALA A 80 -11.82 8.15 -11.42
N TRP A 81 -11.31 7.98 -10.20
CA TRP A 81 -12.12 7.60 -9.04
C TRP A 81 -13.15 8.69 -8.66
N LYS A 82 -12.82 9.95 -8.86
CA LYS A 82 -13.75 11.07 -8.60
C LYS A 82 -14.98 11.02 -9.49
N GLY A 83 -14.84 10.48 -10.70
CA GLY A 83 -15.95 10.33 -11.66
C GLY A 83 -16.94 9.22 -11.33
N ILE A 84 -16.61 8.34 -10.39
CA ILE A 84 -17.44 7.18 -9.96
C ILE A 84 -17.70 7.19 -8.45
N ASP A 85 -17.46 8.32 -7.78
CA ASP A 85 -17.72 8.54 -6.35
C ASP A 85 -17.16 7.42 -5.45
N VAL A 86 -15.90 7.05 -5.67
CA VAL A 86 -15.20 6.10 -4.79
C VAL A 86 -15.04 6.73 -3.41
N GLU A 87 -15.48 6.00 -2.39
CA GLU A 87 -15.22 6.33 -0.98
C GLU A 87 -14.14 5.43 -0.42
N VAL A 88 -13.24 5.98 0.42
CA VAL A 88 -12.11 5.29 1.02
C VAL A 88 -12.11 5.51 2.53
N ASP A 89 -12.03 4.43 3.29
CA ASP A 89 -12.01 4.45 4.77
C ASP A 89 -10.61 4.40 5.34
N ALA A 90 -9.66 3.86 4.58
CA ALA A 90 -8.26 3.81 4.95
C ALA A 90 -7.36 3.90 3.72
N VAL A 91 -6.20 4.52 3.90
CA VAL A 91 -5.11 4.53 2.93
C VAL A 91 -3.96 3.77 3.55
N TYR A 92 -3.59 2.65 2.95
CA TYR A 92 -2.47 1.83 3.39
C TYR A 92 -1.35 1.91 2.36
N SER A 93 -0.27 2.61 2.68
CA SER A 93 0.89 2.79 1.81
C SER A 93 2.08 1.97 2.28
N GLY A 94 2.86 1.51 1.32
CA GLY A 94 4.11 0.77 1.55
C GLY A 94 5.19 1.23 0.57
N PHE A 95 5.68 0.34 -0.29
CA PHE A 95 6.74 0.65 -1.23
C PHE A 95 6.36 1.77 -2.20
N LEU A 96 7.26 2.75 -2.34
CA LEU A 96 7.18 3.84 -3.31
C LEU A 96 8.34 3.76 -4.30
N GLY A 97 8.06 4.09 -5.55
CA GLY A 97 9.05 4.10 -6.64
C GLY A 97 9.80 5.42 -6.78
N ALA A 98 9.19 6.53 -6.33
CA ALA A 98 9.73 7.88 -6.48
C ALA A 98 9.28 8.80 -5.34
N PRO A 99 10.06 9.85 -4.98
CA PRO A 99 9.69 10.82 -3.94
C PRO A 99 8.37 11.54 -4.23
N GLU A 100 8.07 11.82 -5.49
CA GLU A 100 6.85 12.50 -5.95
C GLU A 100 5.58 11.74 -5.59
N GLN A 101 5.68 10.43 -5.38
CA GLN A 101 4.53 9.61 -4.98
C GLN A 101 4.06 9.93 -3.55
N VAL A 102 4.90 10.51 -2.70
CA VAL A 102 4.50 11.01 -1.38
C VAL A 102 3.47 12.12 -1.51
N ASP A 103 3.69 13.06 -2.43
CA ASP A 103 2.72 14.15 -2.67
C ASP A 103 1.43 13.63 -3.28
N ILE A 104 1.51 12.59 -4.12
CA ILE A 104 0.32 11.90 -4.66
C ILE A 104 -0.48 11.25 -3.51
N ILE A 105 0.18 10.59 -2.55
CA ILE A 105 -0.49 10.00 -1.37
C ILE A 105 -1.13 11.09 -0.50
N ARG A 106 -0.45 12.21 -0.29
CA ARG A 106 -1.04 13.36 0.42
C ARG A 106 -2.28 13.89 -0.30
N GLY A 107 -2.28 13.91 -1.63
CA GLY A 107 -3.47 14.22 -2.42
C GLY A 107 -4.63 13.22 -2.20
N ILE A 108 -4.34 11.95 -1.92
CA ILE A 108 -5.37 10.99 -1.49
C ILE A 108 -5.89 11.36 -0.10
N TYR A 109 -5.01 11.74 0.85
CA TYR A 109 -5.42 12.18 2.20
C TYR A 109 -6.31 13.44 2.16
N GLU A 110 -6.00 14.38 1.25
CA GLU A 110 -6.82 15.58 1.05
C GLU A 110 -8.21 15.24 0.46
N THR A 111 -8.25 14.27 -0.45
CA THR A 111 -9.51 13.81 -1.06
C THR A 111 -10.38 13.05 -0.06
N TYR A 112 -9.76 12.26 0.84
CA TYR A 112 -10.42 11.44 1.85
C TYR A 112 -9.94 11.80 3.26
N PRO A 113 -10.30 12.98 3.78
CA PRO A 113 -9.72 13.52 5.02
C PRO A 113 -10.05 12.71 6.27
N ASN A 114 -11.08 11.87 6.23
CA ASN A 114 -11.50 10.99 7.32
C ASN A 114 -10.92 9.57 7.20
N ALA A 115 -10.19 9.27 6.14
CA ALA A 115 -9.60 7.95 5.95
C ALA A 115 -8.43 7.74 6.92
N LEU A 116 -8.37 6.55 7.53
CA LEU A 116 -7.27 6.15 8.40
C LEU A 116 -5.97 6.04 7.57
N ARG A 117 -4.90 6.70 8.03
CA ARG A 117 -3.60 6.72 7.35
C ARG A 117 -2.69 5.66 7.96
N VAL A 118 -2.46 4.59 7.23
CA VAL A 118 -1.57 3.49 7.63
C VAL A 118 -0.35 3.52 6.73
N VAL A 119 0.84 3.69 7.31
CA VAL A 119 2.09 3.75 6.57
C VAL A 119 3.01 2.62 7.02
N ASP A 120 3.40 1.79 6.08
CA ASP A 120 4.51 0.86 6.20
C ASP A 120 5.74 1.52 5.54
N PRO A 121 6.68 2.08 6.34
CA PRO A 121 7.81 2.85 5.79
C PRO A 121 8.90 1.92 5.24
N VAL A 122 8.56 1.17 4.21
CA VAL A 122 9.40 0.17 3.56
C VAL A 122 10.57 0.86 2.85
N MET A 123 11.80 0.72 3.37
CA MET A 123 13.01 1.32 2.82
C MET A 123 14.19 0.35 2.75
N ALA A 124 14.21 -0.63 3.64
CA ALA A 124 15.35 -1.50 3.84
C ALA A 124 14.90 -2.87 4.36
N ASP A 125 15.74 -3.87 4.16
CA ASP A 125 15.58 -5.20 4.75
C ASP A 125 16.95 -5.73 5.16
N HIS A 126 17.01 -6.48 6.29
CA HIS A 126 18.25 -7.01 6.86
C HIS A 126 19.39 -5.98 6.99
N GLY A 127 19.06 -4.73 7.34
CA GLY A 127 20.03 -3.64 7.50
C GLY A 127 20.61 -3.08 6.20
N LYS A 128 19.98 -3.39 5.05
CA LYS A 128 20.39 -2.88 3.73
C LYS A 128 19.22 -2.15 3.09
N VAL A 129 19.47 -0.90 2.66
CA VAL A 129 18.53 -0.12 1.86
C VAL A 129 18.29 -0.80 0.52
N TYR A 130 17.05 -0.78 0.05
CA TYR A 130 16.71 -1.36 -1.26
C TYR A 130 17.45 -0.64 -2.40
N PRO A 131 17.84 -1.37 -3.46
CA PRO A 131 18.58 -0.79 -4.58
C PRO A 131 17.84 0.34 -5.31
N THR A 132 16.53 0.39 -5.21
CA THR A 132 15.66 1.40 -5.82
C THR A 132 15.51 2.66 -4.97
N TYR A 133 15.99 2.67 -3.72
CA TYR A 133 15.83 3.79 -2.81
C TYR A 133 17.02 4.75 -2.88
N THR A 134 16.72 6.04 -3.09
CA THR A 134 17.68 7.14 -3.00
C THR A 134 17.57 7.81 -1.61
N PRO A 135 18.57 8.64 -1.20
CA PRO A 135 18.46 9.43 0.02
C PRO A 135 17.21 10.32 0.05
N GLU A 136 16.83 10.89 -1.10
CA GLU A 136 15.66 11.75 -1.26
C GLU A 136 14.37 10.96 -1.02
N LEU A 137 14.28 9.74 -1.57
CA LEU A 137 13.11 8.87 -1.34
C LEU A 137 13.05 8.41 0.12
N CYS A 138 14.19 8.12 0.76
CA CYS A 138 14.23 7.79 2.18
C CYS A 138 13.72 8.95 3.04
N GLN A 139 14.10 10.20 2.73
CA GLN A 139 13.60 11.37 3.43
C GLN A 139 12.11 11.58 3.21
N ALA A 140 11.65 11.47 1.96
CA ALA A 140 10.23 11.58 1.61
C ALA A 140 9.38 10.53 2.33
N MET A 141 9.89 9.29 2.45
CA MET A 141 9.22 8.23 3.22
C MET A 141 9.18 8.55 4.73
N ALA A 142 10.24 9.13 5.30
CA ALA A 142 10.23 9.56 6.70
C ALA A 142 9.23 10.68 6.93
N ASP A 143 9.09 11.62 5.99
CA ASP A 143 8.11 12.69 6.03
C ASP A 143 6.67 12.14 5.92
N LEU A 144 6.44 11.15 5.05
CA LEU A 144 5.14 10.48 4.95
C LEU A 144 4.79 9.72 6.23
N ALA A 145 5.79 9.09 6.86
CA ALA A 145 5.59 8.37 8.13
C ALA A 145 5.13 9.32 9.25
N ALA A 146 5.53 10.59 9.23
CA ALA A 146 5.06 11.59 10.19
C ALA A 146 3.57 11.97 10.01
N ASP A 147 2.99 11.74 8.85
CA ASP A 147 1.58 12.01 8.55
C ASP A 147 0.65 10.84 8.94
N ALA A 148 1.21 9.71 9.42
CA ALA A 148 0.46 8.49 9.67
C ALA A 148 -0.31 8.49 11.00
N ASP A 149 -1.50 7.90 11.01
CA ASP A 149 -2.22 7.52 12.23
C ASP A 149 -1.67 6.22 12.81
N ILE A 150 -1.25 5.30 11.92
CA ILE A 150 -0.65 4.00 12.26
C ILE A 150 0.62 3.79 11.44
N LEU A 151 1.69 3.42 12.15
CA LEU A 151 2.96 3.01 11.54
C LEU A 151 3.21 1.52 11.76
N THR A 152 3.70 0.83 10.73
CA THR A 152 4.07 -0.60 10.79
C THR A 152 5.53 -0.82 10.37
N PRO A 153 6.52 -0.15 11.02
CA PRO A 153 7.92 -0.33 10.67
C PRO A 153 8.40 -1.72 11.05
N ASN A 154 9.24 -2.33 10.22
CA ASN A 154 9.97 -3.58 10.51
C ASN A 154 11.30 -3.36 11.25
#